data_2499f106e9de02775e6c0cc6c4092780
#
_entry.id   2499f106e9de02775e6c0cc6c4092780
#
_cell.length_a   1.000
_cell.length_b   1.000
_cell.length_c   1.000
_cell.angle_alpha   90.00
_cell.angle_beta   90.00
_cell.angle_gamma   90.00
#
_symmetry.space_group_name_H-M   'P 1'
#
loop_
_entity.id
_entity.type
_entity.pdbx_description
1 polymer ?
#
loop_
_entity_poly.entity_id
_entity_poly.type
_entity_poly.pdbx_seq_one_letter_code
_entity_poly.pdbx_strand_id
1 'polypeptide(L)'
;GVDTEDGQPFGITLVAKAMEDGKLLDSASAIQRLLVGKGVTATEKGSFDRKRMEIVVCGAHMEGLPLNYQLLERGGVLKRKTTTSKAYELYALPGGPPERPGLVEAVEGGVEIQVEVWEIISSTVGSFLAGIPKPLGLGSIRLADGSLKQGFICEGIGINGAKNVSEFGGWRAYLDSKS
;
A
#
# COMPACT_ATOMS: atom_id res chain seq x y z
N GLY A 1 25.72 -16.42 21.50
CA GLY A 1 25.39 -17.84 21.56
C GLY A 1 25.10 -18.21 23.00
N VAL A 2 24.27 -19.19 23.21
CA VAL A 2 24.02 -19.80 24.51
C VAL A 2 24.70 -21.15 24.47
N ASP A 3 25.48 -21.46 25.49
CA ASP A 3 26.18 -22.75 25.56
C ASP A 3 25.32 -23.79 26.28
N THR A 4 25.41 -25.04 25.86
CA THR A 4 24.85 -26.16 26.58
C THR A 4 25.63 -26.42 27.87
N GLU A 5 25.13 -27.28 28.78
CA GLU A 5 25.88 -27.71 29.98
C GLU A 5 27.25 -28.30 29.65
N ASP A 6 27.41 -28.82 28.43
CA ASP A 6 28.68 -29.39 27.93
C ASP A 6 29.56 -28.33 27.22
N GLY A 7 29.20 -27.03 27.26
CA GLY A 7 29.94 -25.94 26.66
C GLY A 7 29.88 -25.91 25.12
N GLN A 8 28.97 -26.65 24.51
CA GLN A 8 28.80 -26.65 23.06
C GLN A 8 27.85 -25.53 22.65
N PRO A 9 28.21 -24.70 21.67
CA PRO A 9 27.32 -23.67 21.16
C PRO A 9 26.13 -24.32 20.44
N PHE A 10 24.93 -23.81 20.68
CA PHE A 10 23.76 -24.19 19.91
C PHE A 10 23.10 -22.95 19.31
N GLY A 11 22.40 -23.15 18.22
CA GLY A 11 21.66 -22.10 17.51
C GLY A 11 20.21 -22.51 17.30
N ILE A 12 19.35 -21.52 17.26
CA ILE A 12 17.93 -21.67 16.92
C ILE A 12 17.68 -20.88 15.63
N THR A 13 17.08 -21.55 14.64
CA THR A 13 16.61 -20.89 13.43
C THR A 13 15.09 -20.69 13.52
N LEU A 14 14.65 -19.46 13.35
CA LEU A 14 13.24 -19.13 13.28
C LEU A 14 12.83 -18.89 11.82
N VAL A 15 11.72 -19.48 11.40
CA VAL A 15 11.20 -19.35 10.04
C VAL A 15 9.75 -18.91 10.11
N ALA A 16 9.37 -17.95 9.28
CA ALA A 16 8.00 -17.50 9.11
C ALA A 16 7.69 -17.22 7.64
N LYS A 17 6.44 -16.88 7.36
CA LYS A 17 6.04 -16.45 6.02
C LYS A 17 6.71 -15.12 5.65
N ALA A 18 6.85 -14.86 4.37
CA ALA A 18 7.35 -13.58 3.87
C ALA A 18 6.63 -12.40 4.53
N MET A 19 7.37 -11.35 4.86
CA MET A 19 6.90 -10.13 5.53
C MET A 19 6.54 -10.28 7.03
N GLU A 20 6.84 -11.42 7.66
CA GLU A 20 6.66 -11.63 9.10
C GLU A 20 7.94 -11.45 9.93
N ASP A 21 8.98 -10.88 9.35
CA ASP A 21 10.31 -10.70 9.98
C ASP A 21 10.22 -9.98 11.34
N GLY A 22 9.30 -9.03 11.48
CA GLY A 22 9.05 -8.34 12.75
C GLY A 22 8.60 -9.29 13.87
N LYS A 23 7.75 -10.25 13.55
CA LYS A 23 7.30 -11.29 14.51
C LYS A 23 8.43 -12.25 14.85
N LEU A 24 9.26 -12.60 13.85
CA LEU A 24 10.44 -13.42 14.05
C LEU A 24 11.43 -12.78 15.03
N LEU A 25 11.69 -11.49 14.86
CA LEU A 25 12.60 -10.74 15.73
C LEU A 25 12.03 -10.58 17.16
N ASP A 26 10.74 -10.35 17.30
CA ASP A 26 10.07 -10.31 18.61
C ASP A 26 10.20 -11.67 19.32
N SER A 27 9.99 -12.76 18.57
CA SER A 27 10.12 -14.14 19.07
C SER A 27 11.57 -14.46 19.44
N ALA A 28 12.53 -14.10 18.60
CA ALA A 28 13.97 -14.26 18.86
C ALA A 28 14.39 -13.53 20.12
N SER A 29 13.92 -12.29 20.31
CA SER A 29 14.18 -11.47 21.49
C SER A 29 13.58 -12.09 22.76
N ALA A 30 12.38 -12.67 22.68
CA ALA A 30 11.72 -13.35 23.78
C ALA A 30 12.51 -14.62 24.19
N ILE A 31 12.88 -15.44 23.21
CA ILE A 31 13.67 -16.66 23.42
C ILE A 31 15.04 -16.32 24.05
N GLN A 32 15.71 -15.30 23.51
CA GLN A 32 17.01 -14.85 24.04
C GLN A 32 16.89 -14.44 25.52
N ARG A 33 15.83 -13.71 25.91
CA ARG A 33 15.60 -13.35 27.31
C ARG A 33 15.37 -14.54 28.22
N LEU A 34 14.67 -15.58 27.72
CA LEU A 34 14.41 -16.80 28.47
C LEU A 34 15.70 -17.63 28.68
N LEU A 35 16.58 -17.69 27.69
CA LEU A 35 17.77 -18.53 27.68
C LEU A 35 18.95 -17.90 28.44
N VAL A 36 19.08 -16.58 28.43
CA VAL A 36 20.29 -15.91 28.98
C VAL A 36 20.06 -15.32 30.38
N GLY A 37 18.87 -15.42 30.94
CA GLY A 37 18.57 -14.92 32.27
C GLY A 37 18.66 -13.38 32.39
N LYS A 38 18.60 -12.82 33.63
CA LYS A 38 18.44 -11.39 33.91
C LYS A 38 19.65 -10.49 33.57
N GLY A 39 20.65 -10.96 32.84
CA GLY A 39 21.90 -10.23 32.62
C GLY A 39 22.12 -9.66 31.24
N VAL A 40 21.26 -9.95 30.28
CA VAL A 40 21.37 -9.37 28.94
C VAL A 40 20.60 -8.08 28.88
N THR A 41 21.31 -6.95 28.93
CA THR A 41 20.79 -5.68 28.43
C THR A 41 20.38 -5.90 26.98
N ALA A 42 19.08 -5.88 26.71
CA ALA A 42 18.59 -5.84 25.34
C ALA A 42 19.27 -4.63 24.67
N THR A 43 20.26 -4.88 23.82
CA THR A 43 20.69 -3.90 22.83
C THR A 43 19.40 -3.41 22.17
N GLU A 44 19.26 -2.08 22.14
CA GLU A 44 18.07 -1.37 21.72
C GLU A 44 17.31 -2.15 20.67
N LYS A 45 16.01 -2.37 20.92
CA LYS A 45 15.09 -2.85 19.91
C LYS A 45 15.43 -2.10 18.64
N GLY A 46 16.02 -2.77 17.67
CA GLY A 46 16.01 -2.25 16.32
C GLY A 46 14.54 -1.97 16.04
N SER A 47 14.16 -0.73 16.14
CA SER A 47 12.84 -0.28 15.82
C SER A 47 12.73 -0.49 14.31
N PHE A 48 12.37 -1.72 13.90
CA PHE A 48 11.87 -1.90 12.55
C PHE A 48 10.77 -0.85 12.41
N ASP A 49 10.96 0.04 11.48
CA ASP A 49 10.04 1.13 11.26
C ASP A 49 8.66 0.53 10.94
N ARG A 50 7.88 0.33 12.01
CA ARG A 50 6.48 -0.12 11.92
C ARG A 50 5.56 1.04 11.55
N LYS A 51 6.13 2.22 11.28
CA LYS A 51 5.34 3.33 10.78
C LYS A 51 4.64 2.90 9.54
N ARG A 52 3.38 3.22 9.50
CA ARG A 52 2.52 2.93 8.37
C ARG A 52 2.05 4.23 7.74
N MET A 53 1.79 4.18 6.46
CA MET A 53 1.28 5.29 5.68
C MET A 53 0.02 4.87 4.97
N GLU A 54 -1.01 5.69 5.04
CA GLU A 54 -2.21 5.50 4.24
C GLU A 54 -2.00 5.96 2.80
N ILE A 55 -2.47 5.15 1.87
CA ILE A 55 -2.45 5.43 0.44
C ILE A 55 -3.82 5.14 -0.17
N VAL A 56 -4.28 6.07 -1.01
CA VAL A 56 -5.55 5.94 -1.73
C VAL A 56 -5.30 5.37 -3.11
N VAL A 57 -6.06 4.33 -3.46
CA VAL A 57 -6.03 3.70 -4.78
C VAL A 57 -7.42 3.70 -5.40
N CYS A 58 -7.49 3.95 -6.70
CA CYS A 58 -8.73 4.05 -7.47
C CYS A 58 -8.78 3.11 -8.68
N GLY A 59 -7.79 2.22 -8.83
CA GLY A 59 -7.63 1.40 -10.04
C GLY A 59 -7.09 0.01 -9.78
N ALA A 60 -6.15 -0.44 -10.62
CA ALA A 60 -5.63 -1.81 -10.64
C ALA A 60 -5.05 -2.31 -9.30
N HIS A 61 -4.74 -1.42 -8.36
CA HIS A 61 -4.29 -1.74 -6.99
C HIS A 61 -5.43 -2.02 -6.01
N MET A 62 -6.70 -1.76 -6.36
CA MET A 62 -7.83 -2.09 -5.48
C MET A 62 -7.91 -3.59 -5.20
N GLU A 63 -8.54 -3.96 -4.10
CA GLU A 63 -8.69 -5.33 -3.64
C GLU A 63 -9.18 -6.26 -4.76
N GLY A 64 -8.47 -7.36 -5.00
CA GLY A 64 -8.81 -8.36 -6.02
C GLY A 64 -8.52 -7.94 -7.46
N LEU A 65 -8.01 -6.72 -7.73
CA LEU A 65 -7.59 -6.29 -9.05
C LEU A 65 -6.12 -6.63 -9.33
N PRO A 66 -5.68 -6.62 -10.61
CA PRO A 66 -4.42 -7.24 -11.03
C PRO A 66 -3.14 -6.77 -10.32
N LEU A 67 -3.08 -5.55 -9.81
CA LEU A 67 -1.90 -5.01 -9.11
C LEU A 67 -2.07 -4.94 -7.59
N ASN A 68 -3.16 -5.48 -7.03
CA ASN A 68 -3.37 -5.47 -5.58
C ASN A 68 -2.25 -6.18 -4.82
N TYR A 69 -1.68 -7.23 -5.39
CA TYR A 69 -0.55 -7.96 -4.80
C TYR A 69 0.63 -7.04 -4.42
N GLN A 70 0.86 -5.94 -5.15
CA GLN A 70 1.93 -4.99 -4.84
C GLN A 70 1.73 -4.28 -3.49
N LEU A 71 0.49 -4.06 -3.07
CA LEU A 71 0.18 -3.56 -1.73
C LEU A 71 0.35 -4.67 -0.69
N LEU A 72 -0.16 -5.87 -0.98
CA LEU A 72 -0.10 -7.01 -0.07
C LEU A 72 1.35 -7.41 0.25
N GLU A 73 2.24 -7.45 -0.74
CA GLU A 73 3.67 -7.72 -0.58
C GLU A 73 4.40 -6.69 0.29
N ARG A 74 3.82 -5.49 0.41
CA ARG A 74 4.32 -4.39 1.27
C ARG A 74 3.65 -4.33 2.64
N GLY A 75 3.04 -5.45 3.05
CA GLY A 75 2.28 -5.54 4.30
C GLY A 75 1.03 -4.69 4.29
N GLY A 76 0.46 -4.47 3.10
CA GLY A 76 -0.74 -3.67 2.89
C GLY A 76 -1.96 -4.24 3.62
N VAL A 77 -2.71 -3.36 4.25
CA VAL A 77 -3.98 -3.68 4.92
C VAL A 77 -5.02 -2.70 4.43
N LEU A 78 -6.13 -3.23 3.90
CA LEU A 78 -7.29 -2.43 3.53
C LEU A 78 -7.91 -1.83 4.79
N LYS A 79 -7.96 -0.51 4.87
CA LYS A 79 -8.56 0.20 6.01
C LYS A 79 -10.04 0.46 5.79
N ARG A 80 -10.39 0.97 4.61
CA ARG A 80 -11.78 1.27 4.26
C ARG A 80 -11.96 1.43 2.76
N LYS A 81 -13.18 1.19 2.30
CA LYS A 81 -13.71 1.59 0.99
C LYS A 81 -14.50 2.87 1.19
N THR A 82 -14.29 3.85 0.31
CA THR A 82 -14.92 5.17 0.41
C THR A 82 -14.98 5.82 -0.98
N THR A 83 -15.30 7.11 -1.03
CA THR A 83 -15.26 7.91 -2.25
C THR A 83 -14.36 9.13 -2.07
N THR A 84 -13.96 9.74 -3.17
CA THR A 84 -13.42 11.10 -3.18
C THR A 84 -14.52 12.11 -2.89
N SER A 85 -14.14 13.36 -2.63
CA SER A 85 -15.10 14.48 -2.74
C SER A 85 -15.62 14.61 -4.18
N LYS A 86 -16.66 15.42 -4.40
CA LYS A 86 -17.24 15.71 -5.74
C LYS A 86 -16.38 16.63 -6.61
N ALA A 87 -15.07 16.49 -6.52
CA ALA A 87 -14.13 17.35 -7.21
C ALA A 87 -13.23 16.58 -8.19
N TYR A 88 -13.58 15.36 -8.55
CA TYR A 88 -12.69 14.52 -9.34
C TYR A 88 -13.34 13.98 -10.61
N GLU A 89 -12.50 13.68 -11.57
CA GLU A 89 -12.82 12.94 -12.78
C GLU A 89 -11.93 11.70 -12.92
N LEU A 90 -12.48 10.66 -13.53
CA LEU A 90 -11.78 9.40 -13.78
C LEU A 90 -11.70 9.14 -15.29
N TYR A 91 -10.51 8.84 -15.74
CA TYR A 91 -10.22 8.56 -17.14
C TYR A 91 -9.66 7.16 -17.33
N ALA A 92 -10.08 6.46 -18.38
CA ALA A 92 -9.44 5.23 -18.83
C ALA A 92 -8.21 5.59 -19.66
N LEU A 93 -7.03 5.41 -19.10
CA LEU A 93 -5.77 5.74 -19.77
C LEU A 93 -5.44 4.73 -20.86
N PRO A 94 -4.86 5.15 -21.99
CA PRO A 94 -4.40 4.25 -23.01
C PRO A 94 -3.24 3.37 -22.51
N GLY A 95 -3.10 2.21 -23.13
CA GLY A 95 -2.06 1.24 -22.79
C GLY A 95 -2.54 0.14 -21.84
N GLY A 96 -1.67 -0.76 -21.52
CA GLY A 96 -1.94 -1.96 -20.71
C GLY A 96 -1.36 -3.20 -21.37
N PRO A 97 -1.61 -4.42 -20.87
CA PRO A 97 -2.27 -4.76 -19.59
C PRO A 97 -1.41 -4.47 -18.35
N PRO A 98 -2.01 -4.27 -17.18
CA PRO A 98 -3.43 -4.05 -16.99
C PRO A 98 -3.87 -2.63 -17.40
N GLU A 99 -5.16 -2.48 -17.75
CA GLU A 99 -5.75 -1.15 -17.92
C GLU A 99 -5.68 -0.34 -16.61
N ARG A 100 -5.49 0.95 -16.75
CA ARG A 100 -5.25 1.84 -15.61
C ARG A 100 -6.13 3.07 -15.70
N PRO A 101 -6.76 3.49 -14.58
CA PRO A 101 -7.42 4.78 -14.54
C PRO A 101 -6.43 5.90 -14.25
N GLY A 102 -6.78 7.08 -14.72
CA GLY A 102 -6.20 8.36 -14.30
C GLY A 102 -7.22 9.15 -13.50
N LEU A 103 -6.93 9.42 -12.23
CA LEU A 103 -7.72 10.30 -11.38
C LEU A 103 -7.15 11.70 -11.47
N VAL A 104 -7.98 12.68 -11.79
CA VAL A 104 -7.61 14.09 -11.82
C VAL A 104 -8.59 14.92 -11.01
N GLU A 105 -8.12 16.01 -10.42
CA GLU A 105 -9.01 17.01 -9.83
C GLU A 105 -9.62 17.83 -10.96
N ALA A 106 -10.96 17.89 -10.99
CA ALA A 106 -11.70 18.61 -12.00
C ALA A 106 -11.62 20.13 -11.76
N VAL A 107 -11.50 20.90 -12.82
CA VAL A 107 -11.58 22.37 -12.73
C VAL A 107 -13.01 22.79 -12.37
N GLU A 108 -14.01 22.12 -12.96
CA GLU A 108 -15.43 22.32 -12.70
C GLU A 108 -16.17 21.01 -12.88
N GLY A 109 -17.27 20.81 -12.16
CA GLY A 109 -18.23 19.73 -12.42
C GLY A 109 -17.75 18.31 -12.10
N GLY A 110 -16.82 18.12 -11.18
CA GLY A 110 -16.34 16.80 -10.74
C GLY A 110 -17.40 15.96 -10.03
N VAL A 111 -17.14 14.67 -9.89
CA VAL A 111 -18.00 13.70 -9.23
C VAL A 111 -17.26 12.96 -8.11
N GLU A 112 -18.00 12.21 -7.30
CA GLU A 112 -17.42 11.27 -6.35
C GLU A 112 -16.93 10.03 -7.10
N ILE A 113 -15.68 9.62 -6.82
CA ILE A 113 -15.07 8.42 -7.40
C ILE A 113 -14.81 7.42 -6.28
N GLN A 114 -15.23 6.17 -6.46
CA GLN A 114 -14.95 5.09 -5.53
C GLN A 114 -13.45 4.82 -5.43
N VAL A 115 -12.96 4.75 -4.20
CA VAL A 115 -11.55 4.53 -3.87
C VAL A 115 -11.41 3.59 -2.66
N GLU A 116 -10.23 3.05 -2.51
CA GLU A 116 -9.85 2.28 -1.33
C GLU A 116 -8.68 2.96 -0.62
N VAL A 117 -8.77 3.03 0.72
CA VAL A 117 -7.68 3.51 1.58
C VAL A 117 -6.95 2.28 2.11
N TRP A 118 -5.71 2.16 1.75
CA TRP A 118 -4.81 1.10 2.19
C TRP A 118 -3.73 1.67 3.11
N GLU A 119 -3.28 0.87 4.05
CA GLU A 119 -2.17 1.20 4.93
C GLU A 119 -1.01 0.27 4.62
N ILE A 120 0.14 0.83 4.22
CA ILE A 120 1.37 0.09 3.90
C ILE A 120 2.50 0.48 4.86
N ILE A 121 3.56 -0.33 4.92
CA ILE A 121 4.74 -0.03 5.73
C ILE A 121 5.49 1.13 5.09
N SER A 122 5.75 2.21 5.85
CA SER A 122 6.34 3.45 5.34
C SER A 122 7.68 3.26 4.64
N SER A 123 8.52 2.35 5.12
CA SER A 123 9.83 2.05 4.50
C SER A 123 9.71 1.41 3.11
N THR A 124 8.54 0.89 2.73
CA THR A 124 8.31 0.27 1.41
C THR A 124 7.78 1.24 0.36
N VAL A 125 7.39 2.46 0.77
CA VAL A 125 6.78 3.45 -0.11
C VAL A 125 7.72 3.85 -1.26
N GLY A 126 9.00 4.03 -1.00
CA GLY A 126 9.97 4.39 -2.04
C GLY A 126 10.04 3.36 -3.17
N SER A 127 10.09 2.07 -2.83
CA SER A 127 10.08 0.98 -3.83
C SER A 127 8.74 0.87 -4.58
N PHE A 128 7.65 1.24 -3.93
CA PHE A 128 6.34 1.28 -4.55
C PHE A 128 6.26 2.42 -5.58
N LEU A 129 6.72 3.61 -5.21
CA LEU A 129 6.76 4.78 -6.10
C LEU A 129 7.62 4.57 -7.34
N ALA A 130 8.77 3.92 -7.18
CA ALA A 130 9.67 3.61 -8.30
C ALA A 130 9.03 2.76 -9.39
N GLY A 131 7.99 2.00 -9.05
CA GLY A 131 7.23 1.17 -10.00
C GLY A 131 6.07 1.89 -10.70
N ILE A 132 5.78 3.16 -10.37
CA ILE A 132 4.65 3.90 -10.94
C ILE A 132 5.09 4.56 -12.25
N PRO A 133 4.53 4.13 -13.40
CA PRO A 133 4.88 4.72 -14.68
C PRO A 133 4.14 6.03 -14.92
N LYS A 134 4.75 6.95 -15.64
CA LYS A 134 4.05 8.12 -16.18
C LYS A 134 2.83 7.69 -16.99
N PRO A 135 1.74 8.47 -17.01
CA PRO A 135 1.53 9.79 -16.39
C PRO A 135 0.98 9.74 -14.96
N LEU A 136 1.10 8.58 -14.29
CA LEU A 136 0.63 8.43 -12.91
C LEU A 136 1.69 8.90 -11.90
N GLY A 137 1.23 9.39 -10.76
CA GLY A 137 2.05 9.81 -9.64
C GLY A 137 1.28 9.75 -8.33
N LEU A 138 1.91 10.18 -7.23
CA LEU A 138 1.21 10.41 -5.97
C LEU A 138 0.95 11.90 -5.77
N GLY A 139 -0.25 12.19 -5.29
CA GLY A 139 -0.67 13.53 -4.88
C GLY A 139 -1.65 13.44 -3.73
N SER A 140 -2.17 14.61 -3.33
CA SER A 140 -3.16 14.71 -2.27
C SER A 140 -4.57 14.56 -2.86
N ILE A 141 -5.33 13.62 -2.34
CA ILE A 141 -6.71 13.35 -2.72
C ILE A 141 -7.61 13.73 -1.55
N ARG A 142 -8.63 14.54 -1.82
CA ARG A 142 -9.69 14.87 -0.86
C ARG A 142 -10.75 13.79 -0.90
N LEU A 143 -11.00 13.15 0.25
CA LEU A 143 -12.04 12.15 0.41
C LEU A 143 -13.40 12.80 0.72
N ALA A 144 -14.48 12.03 0.65
CA ALA A 144 -15.83 12.48 0.92
C ALA A 144 -16.01 13.03 2.35
N ASP A 145 -15.22 12.53 3.31
CA ASP A 145 -15.21 13.04 4.70
C ASP A 145 -14.42 14.34 4.87
N GLY A 146 -13.89 14.91 3.78
CA GLY A 146 -13.08 16.13 3.77
C GLY A 146 -11.59 15.91 4.09
N SER A 147 -11.17 14.73 4.51
CA SER A 147 -9.78 14.44 4.81
C SER A 147 -8.92 14.42 3.53
N LEU A 148 -7.66 14.89 3.65
CA LEU A 148 -6.66 14.79 2.58
C LEU A 148 -5.77 13.59 2.85
N LYS A 149 -5.61 12.74 1.83
CA LYS A 149 -4.77 11.55 1.86
C LYS A 149 -3.87 11.48 0.63
N GLN A 150 -2.71 10.86 0.78
CA GLN A 150 -1.86 10.59 -0.38
C GLN A 150 -2.47 9.46 -1.23
N GLY A 151 -2.46 9.62 -2.54
CA GLY A 151 -3.00 8.59 -3.43
C GLY A 151 -2.60 8.81 -4.88
N PHE A 152 -3.01 7.87 -5.72
CA PHE A 152 -2.69 7.92 -7.14
C PHE A 152 -3.49 9.00 -7.85
N ILE A 153 -2.76 9.91 -8.49
CA ILE A 153 -3.29 10.92 -9.39
C ILE A 153 -2.69 10.76 -10.78
N CYS A 154 -3.30 11.39 -11.77
CA CYS A 154 -2.79 11.46 -13.14
C CYS A 154 -2.35 12.88 -13.46
N GLU A 155 -1.17 13.01 -14.12
CA GLU A 155 -0.74 14.27 -14.70
C GLU A 155 -1.72 14.69 -15.82
N GLY A 156 -2.00 15.99 -15.97
CA GLY A 156 -2.93 16.49 -16.97
C GLY A 156 -2.61 16.08 -18.41
N ILE A 157 -1.34 15.86 -18.73
CA ILE A 157 -0.95 15.35 -20.05
C ILE A 157 -1.48 13.94 -20.33
N GLY A 158 -1.69 13.14 -19.28
CA GLY A 158 -2.10 11.75 -19.40
C GLY A 158 -3.56 11.56 -19.81
N ILE A 159 -4.39 12.57 -19.64
CA ILE A 159 -5.81 12.48 -20.04
C ILE A 159 -6.06 12.90 -21.49
N ASN A 160 -5.04 13.38 -22.21
CA ASN A 160 -5.17 13.72 -23.62
C ASN A 160 -5.52 12.49 -24.45
N GLY A 161 -6.72 12.48 -25.05
CA GLY A 161 -7.23 11.35 -25.81
C GLY A 161 -7.71 10.16 -24.97
N ALA A 162 -7.69 10.26 -23.63
CA ALA A 162 -8.25 9.26 -22.75
C ALA A 162 -9.78 9.40 -22.65
N LYS A 163 -10.47 8.27 -22.48
CA LYS A 163 -11.93 8.26 -22.31
C LYS A 163 -12.28 8.68 -20.89
N ASN A 164 -13.10 9.72 -20.72
CA ASN A 164 -13.70 10.05 -19.42
C ASN A 164 -14.71 8.94 -19.05
N VAL A 165 -14.54 8.37 -17.88
CA VAL A 165 -15.35 7.26 -17.33
C VAL A 165 -15.93 7.62 -15.97
N SER A 166 -15.97 8.89 -15.64
CA SER A 166 -16.47 9.42 -14.36
C SER A 166 -17.92 9.04 -14.10
N GLU A 167 -18.73 8.90 -15.15
CA GLU A 167 -20.15 8.51 -15.08
C GLU A 167 -20.37 7.16 -14.37
N PHE A 168 -19.39 6.27 -14.41
CA PHE A 168 -19.46 4.98 -13.72
C PHE A 168 -19.21 5.08 -12.20
N GLY A 169 -18.80 6.24 -11.69
CA GLY A 169 -18.52 6.44 -10.28
C GLY A 169 -17.32 5.66 -9.72
N GLY A 170 -16.61 4.89 -10.54
CA GLY A 170 -15.46 4.12 -10.11
C GLY A 170 -14.96 3.11 -11.13
N TRP A 171 -13.72 2.66 -10.92
CA TRP A 171 -13.02 1.80 -11.87
C TRP A 171 -13.64 0.41 -12.01
N ARG A 172 -14.14 -0.18 -10.91
CA ARG A 172 -14.80 -1.50 -10.95
C ARG A 172 -16.04 -1.47 -11.83
N ALA A 173 -16.93 -0.51 -11.59
CA ALA A 173 -18.15 -0.37 -12.37
C ALA A 173 -17.87 -0.14 -13.87
N TYR A 174 -16.81 0.60 -14.17
CA TYR A 174 -16.37 0.74 -15.57
C TYR A 174 -15.88 -0.57 -16.16
N LEU A 175 -15.08 -1.36 -15.43
CA LEU A 175 -14.62 -2.67 -15.92
C LEU A 175 -15.81 -3.63 -16.12
N ASP A 176 -16.74 -3.68 -15.18
CA ASP A 176 -17.92 -4.52 -15.24
C ASP A 176 -18.82 -4.16 -16.45
N SER A 177 -18.84 -2.88 -16.86
CA SER A 177 -19.58 -2.43 -18.04
C SER A 177 -19.03 -2.93 -19.37
N LYS A 178 -17.80 -3.49 -19.37
CA LYS A 178 -17.16 -4.05 -20.57
C LYS A 178 -17.35 -5.57 -20.70
N SER A 179 -17.80 -6.20 -19.62
CA SER A 179 -18.06 -7.64 -19.54
C SER A 179 -19.46 -7.93 -20.02
#